data_347ac886df3697e189ddf9120e4d760f
#
_entry.id   347ac886df3697e189ddf9120e4d760f
#
_cell.length_a   1.000
_cell.length_b   1.000
_cell.length_c   1.000
_cell.angle_alpha   90.00
_cell.angle_beta   90.00
_cell.angle_gamma   90.00
#
_symmetry.space_group_name_H-M   'P 1'
#
loop_
_entity.id
_entity.type
_entity.pdbx_description
1 polymer ?
#
loop_
_entity_poly.entity_id
_entity_poly.type
_entity_poly.pdbx_seq_one_letter_code
_entity_poly.pdbx_strand_id
1 'polypeptide(L)'
;GGPAICGVEDEKWIRCFLEFCSRERIPLDFVTRHHYTTEVPETAGHYGYVKLREPEEGFENLQSTRDIVDSFAQYRGLEIHITEFNTSYVPNCPLHDTNQNAAYIAHQLSRLGDVNESYSYWTFGDVFEEFGVPFTPFHGGFGLVANGGIPKPTFWTFRFFKELQGTCVHR
;
A
#
# COMPACT_ATOMS: atom_id res chain seq x y z
N GLY A 1 -17.79 2.97 -3.23
CA GLY A 1 -16.71 1.99 -3.10
C GLY A 1 -16.45 1.55 -1.68
N GLY A 2 -15.51 0.66 -1.50
CA GLY A 2 -15.10 0.07 -0.23
C GLY A 2 -14.47 -1.31 -0.47
N PRO A 3 -14.19 -2.12 0.57
CA PRO A 3 -14.35 -1.84 2.01
C PRO A 3 -13.14 -1.17 2.69
N ALA A 4 -12.05 -0.86 1.96
CA ALA A 4 -10.79 -0.31 2.47
C ALA A 4 -10.14 -1.20 3.56
N ILE A 5 -10.23 -2.50 3.37
CA ILE A 5 -9.75 -3.50 4.34
C ILE A 5 -8.23 -3.70 4.22
N CYS A 6 -7.59 -4.01 5.35
CA CYS A 6 -6.20 -4.40 5.41
C CYS A 6 -5.99 -5.57 6.35
N GLY A 7 -5.09 -6.45 5.99
CA GLY A 7 -4.51 -7.45 6.88
C GLY A 7 -5.19 -8.81 6.85
N VAL A 8 -5.39 -9.36 8.03
CA VAL A 8 -5.84 -10.75 8.19
C VAL A 8 -7.22 -10.96 7.56
N GLU A 9 -7.33 -11.97 6.71
CA GLU A 9 -8.56 -12.36 6.03
C GLU A 9 -9.15 -11.28 5.08
N ASP A 10 -8.32 -10.41 4.52
CA ASP A 10 -8.76 -9.34 3.61
C ASP A 10 -9.58 -9.88 2.41
N GLU A 11 -9.19 -11.01 1.84
CA GLU A 11 -9.95 -11.69 0.76
C GLU A 11 -11.36 -12.09 1.21
N LYS A 12 -11.49 -12.63 2.41
CA LYS A 12 -12.80 -12.97 2.99
C LYS A 12 -13.65 -11.72 3.20
N TRP A 13 -13.07 -10.63 3.72
CA TRP A 13 -13.78 -9.37 3.90
C TRP A 13 -14.25 -8.76 2.58
N ILE A 14 -13.40 -8.75 1.56
CA ILE A 14 -13.75 -8.27 0.22
C ILE A 14 -14.91 -9.11 -0.35
N ARG A 15 -14.81 -10.43 -0.26
CA ARG A 15 -15.88 -11.34 -0.71
C ARG A 15 -17.20 -11.08 0.02
N CYS A 16 -17.18 -11.03 1.35
CA CYS A 16 -18.38 -10.76 2.15
C CYS A 16 -19.00 -9.39 1.84
N PHE A 17 -18.17 -8.36 1.60
CA PHE A 17 -18.61 -7.04 1.18
C PHE A 17 -19.33 -7.09 -0.17
N LEU A 18 -18.73 -7.76 -1.15
CA LEU A 18 -19.34 -7.89 -2.49
C LEU A 18 -20.61 -8.75 -2.47
N GLU A 19 -20.64 -9.82 -1.69
CA GLU A 19 -21.84 -10.64 -1.46
C GLU A 19 -22.97 -9.82 -0.86
N PHE A 20 -22.67 -9.01 0.17
CA PHE A 20 -23.64 -8.11 0.78
C PHE A 20 -24.17 -7.11 -0.23
N CYS A 21 -23.29 -6.39 -0.93
CA CYS A 21 -23.69 -5.41 -1.93
C CYS A 21 -24.52 -6.04 -3.07
N SER A 22 -24.15 -7.24 -3.49
CA SER A 22 -24.87 -8.00 -4.52
C SER A 22 -26.29 -8.35 -4.07
N ARG A 23 -26.42 -8.90 -2.86
CA ARG A 23 -27.72 -9.31 -2.29
C ARG A 23 -28.65 -8.12 -2.09
N GLU A 24 -28.12 -7.01 -1.58
CA GLU A 24 -28.88 -5.79 -1.31
C GLU A 24 -29.02 -4.88 -2.56
N ARG A 25 -28.44 -5.30 -3.71
CA ARG A 25 -28.46 -4.55 -4.98
C ARG A 25 -27.82 -3.15 -4.86
N ILE A 26 -26.76 -3.04 -4.07
CA ILE A 26 -26.03 -1.78 -3.89
C ILE A 26 -25.11 -1.57 -5.09
N PRO A 27 -25.21 -0.43 -5.79
CA PRO A 27 -24.27 -0.12 -6.87
C PRO A 27 -22.88 0.16 -6.30
N LEU A 28 -21.86 -0.34 -6.99
CA LEU A 28 -20.46 -0.06 -6.69
C LEU A 28 -19.79 0.51 -7.93
N ASP A 29 -18.95 1.52 -7.74
CA ASP A 29 -18.15 2.14 -8.80
C ASP A 29 -16.72 1.60 -8.79
N PHE A 30 -16.22 1.21 -7.61
CA PHE A 30 -14.87 0.68 -7.41
C PHE A 30 -14.77 -0.13 -6.12
N VAL A 31 -13.68 -0.89 -6.00
CA VAL A 31 -13.29 -1.63 -4.78
C VAL A 31 -12.03 -1.01 -4.21
N THR A 32 -11.91 -0.97 -2.88
CA THR A 32 -10.72 -0.43 -2.20
C THR A 32 -10.17 -1.40 -1.19
N ARG A 33 -8.85 -1.38 -1.02
CA ARG A 33 -8.12 -2.07 0.04
C ARG A 33 -6.82 -1.34 0.39
N HIS A 34 -6.21 -1.73 1.52
CA HIS A 34 -4.83 -1.37 1.85
C HIS A 34 -3.87 -2.47 1.40
N HIS A 35 -2.58 -2.14 1.30
CA HIS A 35 -1.56 -3.07 0.87
C HIS A 35 -0.23 -2.82 1.58
N TYR A 36 0.14 -3.76 2.46
CA TYR A 36 1.41 -3.78 3.18
C TYR A 36 2.11 -5.12 2.94
N THR A 37 3.43 -5.09 2.83
CA THR A 37 4.20 -6.20 2.24
C THR A 37 5.33 -6.70 3.14
N THR A 38 5.10 -6.63 4.45
CA THR A 38 6.05 -7.17 5.43
C THR A 38 5.47 -8.36 6.19
N GLU A 39 6.35 -9.14 6.78
CA GLU A 39 6.00 -10.10 7.82
C GLU A 39 5.57 -9.37 9.10
N VAL A 40 5.11 -10.12 10.08
CA VAL A 40 4.73 -9.56 11.39
C VAL A 40 5.97 -8.92 12.03
N PRO A 41 5.85 -7.67 12.51
CA PRO A 41 6.98 -6.98 13.10
C PRO A 41 7.49 -7.61 14.40
N GLU A 42 8.80 -7.57 14.57
CA GLU A 42 9.45 -7.87 15.84
C GLU A 42 9.80 -6.56 16.55
N THR A 43 9.27 -6.37 17.75
CA THR A 43 9.58 -5.18 18.55
C THR A 43 10.90 -5.37 19.29
N ALA A 44 11.85 -4.45 19.07
CA ALA A 44 13.10 -4.38 19.82
C ALA A 44 13.35 -2.94 20.30
N GLY A 45 13.24 -2.73 21.60
CA GLY A 45 13.32 -1.40 22.19
C GLY A 45 12.19 -0.49 21.70
N HIS A 46 12.55 0.60 21.04
CA HIS A 46 11.60 1.60 20.56
C HIS A 46 11.10 1.36 19.12
N TYR A 47 11.69 0.39 18.43
CA TYR A 47 11.44 0.18 17.00
C TYR A 47 10.75 -1.14 16.72
N GLY A 48 9.91 -1.13 15.69
CA GLY A 48 9.36 -2.33 15.05
C GLY A 48 10.20 -2.70 13.84
N TYR A 49 10.93 -3.80 13.91
CA TYR A 49 11.71 -4.32 12.80
C TYR A 49 10.88 -5.29 11.99
N VAL A 50 10.96 -5.20 10.70
CA VAL A 50 10.18 -6.03 9.77
C VAL A 50 11.10 -6.71 8.76
N LYS A 51 10.64 -7.84 8.26
CA LYS A 51 11.19 -8.48 7.08
C LYS A 51 10.25 -8.22 5.90
N LEU A 52 10.81 -7.73 4.79
CA LEU A 52 10.08 -7.59 3.54
C LEU A 52 9.76 -8.97 2.98
N ARG A 53 8.55 -9.12 2.49
CA ARG A 53 8.17 -10.26 1.65
C ARG A 53 8.71 -10.08 0.25
N GLU A 54 8.79 -11.16 -0.52
CA GLU A 54 9.10 -11.05 -1.93
C GLU A 54 8.01 -10.22 -2.63
N PRO A 55 8.38 -9.30 -3.54
CA PRO A 55 7.40 -8.44 -4.21
C PRO A 55 6.30 -9.21 -4.94
N GLU A 56 6.62 -10.39 -5.48
CA GLU A 56 5.71 -11.27 -6.21
C GLU A 56 4.54 -11.72 -5.32
N GLU A 57 4.77 -12.01 -4.04
CA GLU A 57 3.70 -12.37 -3.09
C GLU A 57 2.66 -11.23 -2.97
N GLY A 58 3.13 -9.99 -2.99
CA GLY A 58 2.26 -8.81 -2.98
C GLY A 58 1.42 -8.72 -4.25
N PHE A 59 2.00 -8.99 -5.41
CA PHE A 59 1.30 -8.97 -6.69
C PHE A 59 0.27 -10.11 -6.80
N GLU A 60 0.61 -11.30 -6.33
CA GLU A 60 -0.32 -12.44 -6.25
C GLU A 60 -1.51 -12.12 -5.35
N ASN A 61 -1.29 -11.46 -4.22
CA ASN A 61 -2.35 -11.05 -3.31
C ASN A 61 -3.27 -9.98 -3.95
N LEU A 62 -2.74 -9.06 -4.76
CA LEU A 62 -3.55 -8.12 -5.53
C LEU A 62 -4.33 -8.83 -6.64
N GLN A 63 -3.72 -9.79 -7.33
CA GLN A 63 -4.38 -10.60 -8.35
C GLN A 63 -5.54 -11.40 -7.74
N SER A 64 -5.36 -11.99 -6.55
CA SER A 64 -6.44 -12.66 -5.82
C SER A 64 -7.63 -11.72 -5.56
N THR A 65 -7.38 -10.46 -5.23
CA THR A 65 -8.44 -9.44 -5.11
C THR A 65 -9.19 -9.24 -6.43
N ARG A 66 -8.48 -9.14 -7.56
CA ARG A 66 -9.07 -9.04 -8.90
C ARG A 66 -9.95 -10.24 -9.22
N ASP A 67 -9.46 -11.44 -8.95
CA ASP A 67 -10.18 -12.67 -9.20
C ASP A 67 -11.48 -12.76 -8.37
N ILE A 68 -11.45 -12.28 -7.13
CA ILE A 68 -12.64 -12.18 -6.29
C ILE A 68 -13.64 -11.19 -6.89
N VAL A 69 -13.23 -9.98 -7.27
CA VAL A 69 -14.11 -8.98 -7.88
C VAL A 69 -14.76 -9.52 -9.15
N ASP A 70 -13.96 -10.12 -10.02
CA ASP A 70 -14.40 -10.63 -11.32
C ASP A 70 -15.27 -11.89 -11.22
N SER A 71 -15.28 -12.56 -10.07
CA SER A 71 -16.19 -13.68 -9.80
C SER A 71 -17.66 -13.24 -9.67
N PHE A 72 -17.90 -11.96 -9.41
CA PHE A 72 -19.25 -11.38 -9.36
C PHE A 72 -19.59 -10.74 -10.70
N ALA A 73 -20.52 -11.33 -11.45
CA ALA A 73 -20.83 -10.91 -12.81
C ALA A 73 -21.18 -9.41 -12.92
N GLN A 74 -21.90 -8.86 -11.93
CA GLN A 74 -22.28 -7.44 -11.90
C GLN A 74 -21.14 -6.48 -11.50
N TYR A 75 -20.05 -6.99 -10.94
CA TYR A 75 -18.91 -6.20 -10.48
C TYR A 75 -17.63 -6.49 -11.26
N ARG A 76 -17.72 -7.36 -12.26
CA ARG A 76 -16.58 -7.71 -13.11
C ARG A 76 -15.97 -6.48 -13.77
N GLY A 77 -14.66 -6.32 -13.64
CA GLY A 77 -13.93 -5.21 -14.23
C GLY A 77 -14.03 -3.90 -13.45
N LEU A 78 -14.65 -3.88 -12.26
CA LEU A 78 -14.60 -2.68 -11.42
C LEU A 78 -13.15 -2.31 -11.09
N GLU A 79 -12.88 -1.02 -11.06
CA GLU A 79 -11.59 -0.50 -10.64
C GLU A 79 -11.24 -0.94 -9.22
N ILE A 80 -9.95 -1.24 -8.99
CA ILE A 80 -9.40 -1.53 -7.66
C ILE A 80 -8.44 -0.40 -7.30
N HIS A 81 -8.67 0.24 -6.17
CA HIS A 81 -7.81 1.30 -5.65
C HIS A 81 -7.15 0.87 -4.34
N ILE A 82 -5.84 1.02 -4.28
CA ILE A 82 -5.09 0.82 -3.06
C ILE A 82 -5.05 2.16 -2.32
N THR A 83 -5.97 2.31 -1.37
CA THR A 83 -6.23 3.56 -0.67
C THR A 83 -5.22 3.85 0.44
N GLU A 84 -4.40 2.88 0.77
CA GLU A 84 -3.26 3.03 1.67
C GLU A 84 -2.21 1.96 1.37
N PHE A 85 -0.95 2.34 1.19
CA PHE A 85 0.14 1.39 1.05
C PHE A 85 1.47 1.93 1.56
N ASN A 86 2.28 1.04 2.04
CA ASN A 86 3.71 1.21 2.34
C ASN A 86 4.32 -0.20 2.41
N THR A 87 5.61 -0.32 2.70
CA THR A 87 6.21 -1.61 3.01
C THR A 87 5.70 -2.13 4.35
N SER A 88 5.83 -1.36 5.44
CA SER A 88 5.39 -1.73 6.78
C SER A 88 4.20 -0.90 7.24
N TYR A 89 3.33 -1.52 8.03
CA TYR A 89 2.21 -0.87 8.73
C TYR A 89 2.59 -0.38 10.15
N VAL A 90 3.87 -0.39 10.50
CA VAL A 90 4.35 0.02 11.83
C VAL A 90 4.92 1.43 11.77
N PRO A 91 4.44 2.38 12.62
CA PRO A 91 4.80 3.80 12.54
C PRO A 91 6.21 4.14 13.02
N ASN A 92 6.96 3.17 13.52
CA ASN A 92 8.34 3.30 14.01
C ASN A 92 9.27 2.23 13.40
N CYS A 93 9.09 1.96 12.12
CA CYS A 93 9.88 0.97 11.38
C CYS A 93 11.08 1.62 10.70
N PRO A 94 12.33 1.34 11.11
CA PRO A 94 13.52 1.95 10.51
C PRO A 94 13.65 1.72 9.01
N LEU A 95 13.01 0.70 8.47
CA LEU A 95 12.98 0.42 7.04
C LEU A 95 12.47 1.63 6.23
N HIS A 96 11.47 2.36 6.73
CA HIS A 96 10.87 3.51 6.05
C HIS A 96 11.86 4.63 5.73
N ASP A 97 12.97 4.70 6.46
CA ASP A 97 14.00 5.74 6.29
C ASP A 97 15.12 5.31 5.31
N THR A 98 15.01 4.13 4.71
CA THR A 98 16.09 3.51 3.93
C THR A 98 15.87 3.58 2.42
N ASN A 99 16.98 3.45 1.68
CA ASN A 99 16.94 3.26 0.22
C ASN A 99 16.35 1.91 -0.19
N GLN A 100 16.37 0.90 0.68
CA GLN A 100 15.71 -0.38 0.46
C GLN A 100 14.19 -0.20 0.35
N ASN A 101 13.60 0.60 1.24
CA ASN A 101 12.19 0.99 1.14
C ASN A 101 11.89 1.65 -0.21
N ALA A 102 12.71 2.62 -0.60
CA ALA A 102 12.55 3.33 -1.86
C ALA A 102 12.58 2.41 -3.08
N ALA A 103 13.52 1.46 -3.11
CA ALA A 103 13.64 0.48 -4.20
C ALA A 103 12.43 -0.47 -4.24
N TYR A 104 11.98 -0.94 -3.08
CA TYR A 104 10.81 -1.83 -3.00
C TYR A 104 9.53 -1.12 -3.47
N ILE A 105 9.31 0.12 -3.02
CA ILE A 105 8.17 0.94 -3.48
C ILE A 105 8.25 1.22 -4.98
N ALA A 106 9.45 1.48 -5.52
CA ALA A 106 9.63 1.63 -6.97
C ALA A 106 9.21 0.38 -7.74
N HIS A 107 9.55 -0.81 -7.24
CA HIS A 107 9.15 -2.07 -7.85
C HIS A 107 7.61 -2.23 -7.81
N GLN A 108 6.97 -1.94 -6.68
CA GLN A 108 5.50 -1.98 -6.59
C GLN A 108 4.84 -1.03 -7.58
N LEU A 109 5.31 0.22 -7.65
CA LEU A 109 4.76 1.23 -8.57
C LEU A 109 4.95 0.86 -10.05
N SER A 110 5.97 0.09 -10.40
CA SER A 110 6.21 -0.36 -11.78
C SER A 110 5.10 -1.26 -12.32
N ARG A 111 4.31 -1.86 -11.45
CA ARG A 111 3.17 -2.75 -11.78
C ARG A 111 1.81 -2.06 -11.68
N LEU A 112 1.78 -0.73 -11.42
CA LEU A 112 0.55 0.04 -11.45
C LEU A 112 -0.12 -0.06 -12.83
N GLY A 113 -1.42 -0.33 -12.82
CA GLY A 113 -2.22 -0.56 -14.02
C GLY A 113 -2.31 -2.03 -14.46
N ASP A 114 -1.62 -2.97 -13.82
CA ASP A 114 -1.79 -4.41 -14.11
C ASP A 114 -3.08 -4.96 -13.49
N VAL A 115 -3.32 -4.61 -12.23
CA VAL A 115 -4.44 -5.12 -11.42
C VAL A 115 -5.25 -4.00 -10.79
N ASN A 116 -4.59 -2.93 -10.37
CA ASN A 116 -5.18 -1.79 -9.66
C ASN A 116 -4.89 -0.46 -10.36
N GLU A 117 -5.81 0.48 -10.23
CA GLU A 117 -5.77 1.78 -10.90
C GLU A 117 -4.96 2.84 -10.15
N SER A 118 -4.83 2.71 -8.84
CA SER A 118 -4.09 3.69 -8.03
C SER A 118 -3.46 3.10 -6.78
N TYR A 119 -2.41 3.80 -6.33
CA TYR A 119 -1.78 3.63 -5.03
C TYR A 119 -1.75 4.95 -4.27
N SER A 120 -2.25 4.97 -3.04
CA SER A 120 -2.13 6.10 -2.11
C SER A 120 -1.09 5.78 -1.04
N TYR A 121 0.05 6.44 -1.12
CA TYR A 121 1.14 6.19 -0.18
C TYR A 121 0.80 6.70 1.23
N TRP A 122 1.02 5.86 2.24
CA TRP A 122 0.87 6.22 3.63
C TRP A 122 2.23 6.47 4.28
N THR A 123 2.71 7.75 4.45
CA THR A 123 1.95 8.96 4.20
C THR A 123 2.89 10.05 3.67
N PHE A 124 2.45 11.31 3.53
CA PHE A 124 3.30 12.37 3.00
C PHE A 124 4.41 12.81 3.97
N GLY A 125 4.07 13.04 5.24
CA GLY A 125 5.02 13.58 6.23
C GLY A 125 5.03 12.83 7.56
N ASP A 126 6.17 12.86 8.24
CA ASP A 126 6.37 12.24 9.55
C ASP A 126 5.76 13.03 10.72
N VAL A 127 4.72 13.83 10.47
CA VAL A 127 3.98 14.57 11.51
C VAL A 127 2.90 13.73 12.19
N PHE A 128 2.79 12.48 11.82
CA PHE A 128 1.78 11.57 12.34
C PHE A 128 2.27 10.92 13.64
N GLU A 129 1.49 11.05 14.70
CA GLU A 129 1.89 10.73 16.07
C GLU A 129 1.14 9.51 16.62
N GLU A 130 1.20 8.36 15.94
CA GLU A 130 0.53 7.14 16.42
C GLU A 130 1.09 6.62 17.73
N PHE A 131 2.41 6.73 17.94
CA PHE A 131 3.11 6.25 19.14
C PHE A 131 3.82 7.38 19.91
N GLY A 132 3.31 8.61 19.78
CA GLY A 132 3.87 9.78 20.42
C GLY A 132 4.79 10.61 19.51
N VAL A 133 5.27 11.72 20.05
CA VAL A 133 6.10 12.67 19.31
C VAL A 133 7.51 12.10 19.12
N PRO A 134 7.98 11.93 17.89
CA PRO A 134 9.32 11.41 17.63
C PRO A 134 10.39 12.43 18.03
N PHE A 135 11.48 11.94 18.63
CA PHE A 135 12.60 12.77 19.10
C PHE A 135 13.65 13.05 18.02
N THR A 136 13.59 12.35 16.90
CA THR A 136 14.58 12.46 15.81
C THR A 136 13.91 12.61 14.46
N PRO A 137 14.57 13.28 13.48
CA PRO A 137 14.03 13.37 12.12
C PRO A 137 13.83 12.01 11.46
N PHE A 138 14.69 11.02 11.76
CA PHE A 138 14.62 9.66 11.23
C PHE A 138 14.31 8.69 12.38
N HIS A 139 13.04 8.38 12.54
CA HIS A 139 12.53 7.52 13.61
C HIS A 139 11.71 6.35 13.05
N GLY A 140 11.82 6.11 11.74
CA GLY A 140 11.05 5.04 11.08
C GLY A 140 9.60 5.41 10.79
N GLY A 141 9.25 6.68 10.77
CA GLY A 141 7.90 7.14 10.43
C GLY A 141 7.51 6.82 8.99
N PHE A 142 6.22 6.86 8.69
CA PHE A 142 5.68 6.49 7.38
C PHE A 142 5.99 7.49 6.26
N GLY A 143 6.32 8.74 6.62
CA GLY A 143 6.35 9.87 5.69
C GLY A 143 7.36 9.74 4.56
N LEU A 144 7.03 10.34 3.42
CA LEU A 144 8.00 10.66 2.37
C LEU A 144 8.98 11.74 2.81
N VAL A 145 8.53 12.60 3.72
CA VAL A 145 9.28 13.75 4.24
C VAL A 145 9.38 13.62 5.75
N ALA A 146 10.61 13.58 6.26
CA ALA A 146 10.89 13.53 7.68
C ALA A 146 10.65 14.90 8.35
N ASN A 147 10.58 14.91 9.68
CA ASN A 147 10.47 16.13 10.47
C ASN A 147 11.58 17.12 10.09
N GLY A 148 11.21 18.40 9.98
CA GLY A 148 12.12 19.44 9.49
C GLY A 148 12.15 19.58 7.96
N GLY A 149 11.26 18.89 7.23
CA GLY A 149 11.14 19.02 5.78
C GLY A 149 12.21 18.26 4.99
N ILE A 150 12.77 17.19 5.55
CA ILE A 150 13.87 16.42 4.96
C ILE A 150 13.29 15.30 4.07
N PRO A 151 13.50 15.34 2.75
CA PRO A 151 13.04 14.25 1.87
C PRO A 151 13.75 12.94 2.18
N LYS A 152 12.99 11.88 2.40
CA LYS A 152 13.50 10.52 2.56
C LYS A 152 13.78 9.86 1.20
N PRO A 153 14.50 8.73 1.14
CA PRO A 153 14.77 8.04 -0.12
C PRO A 153 13.53 7.78 -0.97
N THR A 154 12.42 7.36 -0.36
CA THR A 154 11.15 7.08 -1.07
C THR A 154 10.52 8.33 -1.70
N PHE A 155 10.74 9.52 -1.16
CA PHE A 155 10.33 10.77 -1.80
C PHE A 155 10.88 10.89 -3.24
N TRP A 156 12.15 10.51 -3.42
CA TRP A 156 12.80 10.57 -4.73
C TRP A 156 12.26 9.53 -5.70
N THR A 157 11.81 8.38 -5.22
CA THR A 157 11.08 7.41 -6.04
C THR A 157 9.87 8.07 -6.69
N PHE A 158 8.99 8.69 -5.90
CA PHE A 158 7.81 9.38 -6.43
C PHE A 158 8.18 10.56 -7.34
N ARG A 159 9.23 11.30 -7.00
CA ARG A 159 9.72 12.38 -7.83
C ARG A 159 10.17 11.87 -9.21
N PHE A 160 10.91 10.78 -9.27
CA PHE A 160 11.35 10.20 -10.54
C PHE A 160 10.18 9.63 -11.34
N PHE A 161 9.26 8.91 -10.72
CA PHE A 161 8.07 8.41 -11.41
C PHE A 161 7.21 9.54 -12.00
N LYS A 162 7.11 10.68 -11.32
CA LYS A 162 6.41 11.85 -11.84
C LYS A 162 7.02 12.38 -13.15
N GLU A 163 8.33 12.26 -13.31
CA GLU A 163 9.02 12.71 -14.54
C GLU A 163 8.95 11.66 -15.67
N LEU A 164 8.58 10.40 -15.37
CA LEU A 164 8.38 9.38 -16.39
C LEU A 164 7.06 9.66 -17.13
N GLN A 165 7.19 9.91 -18.43
CA GLN A 165 6.07 10.17 -19.30
C GLN A 165 6.17 9.34 -20.57
N GLY A 166 5.01 9.01 -21.15
CA GLY A 166 4.95 8.24 -22.38
C GLY A 166 4.19 6.92 -22.20
N THR A 167 4.34 6.03 -23.17
CA THR A 167 3.72 4.71 -23.18
C THR A 167 4.74 3.67 -22.76
N CYS A 168 4.36 2.81 -21.82
CA CYS A 168 5.16 1.64 -21.48
C CYS A 168 5.10 0.65 -22.64
N VAL A 169 6.26 0.39 -23.26
CA VAL A 169 6.37 -0.51 -24.41
C VAL A 169 6.84 -1.91 -24.04
N HIS A 170 7.47 -2.05 -22.87
CA HIS A 170 7.97 -3.33 -22.35
C HIS A 170 8.21 -3.20 -20.83
N ARG A 171 7.90 -4.28 -20.09
CA ARG A 171 8.18 -4.43 -18.65
C ARG A 171 9.08 -5.61 -18.40
#